data_3c704c33056ca443f4c0bf8353c80ff4
#
_entry.id   3c704c33056ca443f4c0bf8353c80ff4
#
_cell.length_a   1.000
_cell.length_b   1.000
_cell.length_c   1.000
_cell.angle_alpha   90.00
_cell.angle_beta   90.00
_cell.angle_gamma   90.00
#
_symmetry.space_group_name_H-M   'P 1'
#
loop_
_entity.id
_entity.type
_entity.pdbx_description
1 polymer ?
#
loop_
_entity_poly.entity_id
_entity_poly.type
_entity_poly.pdbx_seq_one_letter_code
_entity_poly.pdbx_strand_id
1 'polypeptide(L)'
;MRLLSERQTDSENLSFSAICLSLVGVVSCLSSFFPLLSLFAVLFLPLVGAVESFCCKRRYIVAFALGAGIIGPLLGAYSVDNVLFFVLPSVYAGLAYGYGLRKGVGEEMLVFVSALVETILFFASIAFIYAVYGIDMRKAIFSLIGKDEPSAYAIFPLFGFAYSLCQAGISHLIVYNLGARMSLQPRAGIDVSAYEDGFALLMLSSCFGLAYLDLSLAYLGFGFGAYFALYSLKRIVKGRWLIASSIALCAMMMLASAYLFSRLPENAGMISFALFLLPLPLLSLASKLINLAKKPAKGHHDGGK
;
A
#
# COMPACT_ATOMS: atom_id res chain seq x y z
N MET A 1 -3.50 -2.10 -32.02
CA MET A 1 -4.86 -1.68 -31.59
C MET A 1 -4.81 -1.49 -30.07
N ARG A 2 -5.04 -0.30 -29.53
CA ARG A 2 -5.09 -0.11 -28.07
C ARG A 2 -6.42 -0.71 -27.59
N LEU A 3 -6.35 -1.83 -26.90
CA LEU A 3 -7.53 -2.54 -26.35
C LEU A 3 -8.29 -1.67 -25.31
N LEU A 4 -7.54 -0.84 -24.58
CA LEU A 4 -8.08 0.06 -23.57
C LEU A 4 -7.70 1.51 -23.91
N SER A 5 -8.70 2.32 -24.21
CA SER A 5 -8.60 3.77 -24.41
C SER A 5 -9.51 4.50 -23.43
N GLU A 6 -9.22 5.76 -23.13
CA GLU A 6 -10.13 6.59 -22.34
C GLU A 6 -11.48 6.66 -23.03
N ARG A 7 -12.55 6.40 -22.28
CA ARG A 7 -13.93 6.45 -22.76
C ARG A 7 -14.35 7.91 -22.91
N GLN A 8 -14.81 8.26 -24.12
CA GLN A 8 -15.11 9.65 -24.46
C GLN A 8 -16.56 10.00 -24.17
N THR A 9 -17.49 9.11 -24.50
CA THR A 9 -18.92 9.34 -24.35
C THR A 9 -19.45 8.85 -23.01
N ASP A 10 -20.55 9.42 -22.56
CA ASP A 10 -21.19 9.03 -21.30
C ASP A 10 -21.79 7.63 -21.38
N SER A 11 -22.33 7.27 -22.54
CA SER A 11 -22.86 5.92 -22.77
C SER A 11 -21.77 4.85 -22.66
N GLU A 12 -20.58 5.09 -23.27
CA GLU A 12 -19.45 4.16 -23.16
C GLU A 12 -19.00 4.00 -21.71
N ASN A 13 -18.88 5.10 -20.95
CA ASN A 13 -18.51 5.06 -19.56
C ASN A 13 -19.51 4.25 -18.73
N LEU A 14 -20.81 4.54 -18.91
CA LEU A 14 -21.87 3.85 -18.16
C LEU A 14 -21.90 2.35 -18.46
N SER A 15 -21.86 1.99 -19.75
CA SER A 15 -21.86 0.58 -20.15
C SER A 15 -20.65 -0.17 -19.62
N PHE A 16 -19.48 0.46 -19.68
CA PHE A 16 -18.24 -0.15 -19.17
C PHE A 16 -18.26 -0.32 -17.65
N SER A 17 -18.67 0.72 -16.92
CA SER A 17 -18.83 0.64 -15.46
C SER A 17 -19.86 -0.42 -15.05
N ALA A 18 -20.94 -0.57 -15.81
CA ALA A 18 -21.93 -1.61 -15.56
C ALA A 18 -21.37 -3.03 -15.74
N ILE A 19 -20.55 -3.25 -16.79
CA ILE A 19 -19.87 -4.53 -17.01
C ILE A 19 -18.89 -4.82 -15.86
N CYS A 20 -18.05 -3.84 -15.48
CA CYS A 20 -17.10 -4.00 -14.37
C CYS A 20 -17.86 -4.28 -13.05
N LEU A 21 -18.96 -3.59 -12.80
CA LEU A 21 -19.79 -3.78 -11.61
C LEU A 21 -20.45 -5.16 -11.58
N SER A 22 -20.90 -5.64 -12.74
CA SER A 22 -21.45 -7.01 -12.86
C SER A 22 -20.41 -8.07 -12.54
N LEU A 23 -19.14 -7.88 -12.95
CA LEU A 23 -18.05 -8.78 -12.60
C LEU A 23 -17.81 -8.79 -11.08
N VAL A 24 -17.83 -7.63 -10.43
CA VAL A 24 -17.74 -7.53 -8.96
C VAL A 24 -18.88 -8.31 -8.31
N GLY A 25 -20.11 -8.12 -8.79
CA GLY A 25 -21.30 -8.83 -8.28
C GLY A 25 -21.19 -10.35 -8.42
N VAL A 26 -20.77 -10.83 -9.59
CA VAL A 26 -20.59 -12.28 -9.84
C VAL A 26 -19.50 -12.85 -8.91
N VAL A 27 -18.35 -12.19 -8.78
CA VAL A 27 -17.28 -12.65 -7.90
C VAL A 27 -17.71 -12.61 -6.43
N SER A 28 -18.46 -11.58 -5.99
CA SER A 28 -19.03 -11.51 -4.64
C SER A 28 -19.98 -12.67 -4.36
N CYS A 29 -20.87 -12.96 -5.29
CA CYS A 29 -21.79 -14.09 -5.17
C CYS A 29 -21.03 -15.41 -5.09
N LEU A 30 -20.11 -15.68 -6.00
CA LEU A 30 -19.32 -16.91 -6.02
C LEU A 30 -18.45 -17.06 -4.77
N SER A 31 -17.80 -15.99 -4.30
CA SER A 31 -16.98 -15.99 -3.09
C SER A 31 -17.81 -16.28 -1.83
N SER A 32 -19.08 -15.92 -1.85
CA SER A 32 -20.02 -16.17 -0.75
C SER A 32 -20.36 -17.64 -0.59
N PHE A 33 -20.51 -18.38 -1.71
CA PHE A 33 -20.79 -19.81 -1.68
C PHE A 33 -19.52 -20.68 -1.58
N PHE A 34 -18.42 -20.20 -2.16
CA PHE A 34 -17.17 -20.93 -2.23
C PHE A 34 -16.01 -20.08 -1.68
N PRO A 35 -15.68 -20.17 -0.39
CA PRO A 35 -14.67 -19.33 0.25
C PRO A 35 -13.31 -19.34 -0.46
N LEU A 36 -12.89 -20.46 -1.06
CA LEU A 36 -11.66 -20.54 -1.84
C LEU A 36 -11.67 -19.59 -3.07
N LEU A 37 -12.83 -19.26 -3.61
CA LEU A 37 -12.95 -18.32 -4.71
C LEU A 37 -12.70 -16.87 -4.28
N SER A 38 -12.75 -16.56 -2.98
CA SER A 38 -12.36 -15.25 -2.47
C SER A 38 -10.88 -14.95 -2.73
N LEU A 39 -10.03 -15.97 -2.79
CA LEU A 39 -8.63 -15.81 -3.20
C LEU A 39 -8.50 -15.36 -4.66
N PHE A 40 -9.41 -15.81 -5.53
CA PHE A 40 -9.46 -15.32 -6.92
C PHE A 40 -9.92 -13.86 -7.00
N ALA A 41 -10.75 -13.40 -6.05
CA ALA A 41 -11.11 -11.99 -5.96
C ALA A 41 -9.87 -11.11 -5.81
N VAL A 42 -8.93 -11.50 -4.94
CA VAL A 42 -7.65 -10.80 -4.75
C VAL A 42 -6.81 -10.75 -6.03
N LEU A 43 -6.93 -11.76 -6.89
CA LEU A 43 -6.15 -11.84 -8.13
C LEU A 43 -6.78 -11.02 -9.27
N PHE A 44 -8.09 -11.03 -9.43
CA PHE A 44 -8.77 -10.48 -10.60
C PHE A 44 -9.40 -9.11 -10.38
N LEU A 45 -9.99 -8.87 -9.22
CA LEU A 45 -10.72 -7.63 -8.97
C LEU A 45 -9.84 -6.37 -8.93
N PRO A 46 -8.57 -6.40 -8.50
CA PRO A 46 -7.70 -5.25 -8.64
C PRO A 46 -7.52 -4.81 -10.10
N LEU A 47 -7.47 -5.77 -11.04
CA LEU A 47 -7.40 -5.44 -12.47
C LEU A 47 -8.70 -4.78 -12.94
N VAL A 48 -9.87 -5.27 -12.51
CA VAL A 48 -11.18 -4.66 -12.84
C VAL A 48 -11.22 -3.21 -12.33
N GLY A 49 -10.88 -2.98 -11.05
CA GLY A 49 -10.82 -1.64 -10.47
C GLY A 49 -9.81 -0.73 -11.18
N ALA A 50 -8.61 -1.25 -11.49
CA ALA A 50 -7.57 -0.50 -12.17
C ALA A 50 -7.98 -0.08 -13.59
N VAL A 51 -8.58 -0.98 -14.36
CA VAL A 51 -9.07 -0.69 -15.72
C VAL A 51 -10.22 0.33 -15.68
N GLU A 52 -11.15 0.17 -14.74
CA GLU A 52 -12.25 1.11 -14.55
C GLU A 52 -11.71 2.53 -14.28
N SER A 53 -10.83 2.68 -13.30
CA SER A 53 -10.32 4.00 -12.92
C SER A 53 -9.35 4.61 -13.94
N PHE A 54 -8.69 3.79 -14.75
CA PHE A 54 -7.83 4.25 -15.84
C PHE A 54 -8.61 4.73 -17.05
N CYS A 55 -9.71 4.03 -17.44
CA CYS A 55 -10.45 4.26 -18.67
C CYS A 55 -11.63 5.24 -18.50
N CYS A 56 -12.27 5.30 -17.32
CA CYS A 56 -13.50 6.05 -17.13
C CYS A 56 -13.29 7.46 -16.59
N LYS A 57 -14.27 8.33 -16.82
CA LYS A 57 -14.32 9.68 -16.23
C LYS A 57 -14.58 9.59 -14.73
N ARG A 58 -14.04 10.56 -13.96
CA ARG A 58 -14.07 10.56 -12.48
C ARG A 58 -15.47 10.30 -11.89
N ARG A 59 -16.54 10.85 -12.48
CA ARG A 59 -17.90 10.67 -11.96
C ARG A 59 -18.38 9.20 -12.03
N TYR A 60 -17.95 8.46 -13.08
CA TYR A 60 -18.26 7.02 -13.22
C TYR A 60 -17.44 6.16 -12.30
N ILE A 61 -16.18 6.52 -12.06
CA ILE A 61 -15.33 5.86 -11.05
C ILE A 61 -15.99 5.95 -9.66
N VAL A 62 -16.52 7.13 -9.30
CA VAL A 62 -17.22 7.31 -8.02
C VAL A 62 -18.51 6.49 -7.99
N ALA A 63 -19.30 6.52 -9.07
CA ALA A 63 -20.52 5.72 -9.19
C ALA A 63 -20.24 4.21 -9.09
N PHE A 64 -19.18 3.73 -9.77
CA PHE A 64 -18.73 2.36 -9.68
C PHE A 64 -18.29 2.00 -8.26
N ALA A 65 -17.49 2.84 -7.60
CA ALA A 65 -17.07 2.61 -6.23
C ALA A 65 -18.26 2.47 -5.28
N LEU A 66 -19.22 3.40 -5.33
CA LEU A 66 -20.47 3.32 -4.55
C LEU A 66 -21.27 2.07 -4.88
N GLY A 67 -21.41 1.76 -6.18
CA GLY A 67 -22.09 0.55 -6.65
C GLY A 67 -21.43 -0.74 -6.13
N ALA A 68 -20.11 -0.83 -6.18
CA ALA A 68 -19.37 -1.98 -5.66
C ALA A 68 -19.56 -2.14 -4.16
N GLY A 69 -19.55 -1.03 -3.40
CA GLY A 69 -19.78 -1.03 -1.96
C GLY A 69 -21.20 -1.46 -1.54
N ILE A 70 -22.17 -1.34 -2.43
CA ILE A 70 -23.55 -1.78 -2.18
C ILE A 70 -23.80 -3.18 -2.74
N ILE A 71 -23.49 -3.40 -4.02
CA ILE A 71 -23.79 -4.65 -4.73
C ILE A 71 -22.91 -5.80 -4.20
N GLY A 72 -21.65 -5.52 -3.85
CA GLY A 72 -20.76 -6.53 -3.29
C GLY A 72 -21.37 -7.22 -2.06
N PRO A 73 -21.62 -6.50 -0.97
CA PRO A 73 -22.23 -7.09 0.24
C PRO A 73 -23.65 -7.63 0.00
N LEU A 74 -24.44 -7.01 -0.87
CA LEU A 74 -25.80 -7.47 -1.16
C LEU A 74 -25.79 -8.86 -1.84
N LEU A 75 -24.98 -9.06 -2.85
CA LEU A 75 -24.85 -10.34 -3.57
C LEU A 75 -23.99 -11.36 -2.81
N GLY A 76 -23.11 -10.88 -1.94
CA GLY A 76 -22.30 -11.71 -1.05
C GLY A 76 -22.88 -11.90 0.34
N ALA A 77 -24.18 -11.68 0.55
CA ALA A 77 -24.83 -11.67 1.85
C ALA A 77 -24.72 -13.00 2.63
N TYR A 78 -24.50 -14.12 1.94
CA TYR A 78 -24.32 -15.41 2.57
C TYR A 78 -23.00 -15.53 3.35
N SER A 79 -21.93 -14.82 2.92
CA SER A 79 -20.64 -14.75 3.58
C SER A 79 -20.08 -13.33 3.44
N VAL A 80 -20.65 -12.41 4.22
CA VAL A 80 -20.31 -10.97 4.18
C VAL A 80 -18.85 -10.74 4.55
N ASP A 81 -18.28 -11.55 5.44
CA ASP A 81 -16.89 -11.54 5.83
C ASP A 81 -15.95 -11.73 4.63
N ASN A 82 -16.20 -12.70 3.75
CA ASN A 82 -15.42 -12.88 2.53
C ASN A 82 -15.45 -11.65 1.63
N VAL A 83 -16.62 -11.02 1.50
CA VAL A 83 -16.76 -9.80 0.69
C VAL A 83 -16.00 -8.64 1.30
N LEU A 84 -16.09 -8.46 2.62
CA LEU A 84 -15.45 -7.37 3.35
C LEU A 84 -13.92 -7.49 3.39
N PHE A 85 -13.37 -8.70 3.50
CA PHE A 85 -11.92 -8.90 3.61
C PHE A 85 -11.21 -9.13 2.27
N PHE A 86 -11.89 -9.63 1.26
CA PHE A 86 -11.24 -9.99 -0.01
C PHE A 86 -11.79 -9.23 -1.21
N VAL A 87 -13.11 -9.12 -1.36
CA VAL A 87 -13.71 -8.52 -2.57
C VAL A 87 -13.58 -7.01 -2.56
N LEU A 88 -14.11 -6.34 -1.54
CA LEU A 88 -14.11 -4.88 -1.50
C LEU A 88 -12.69 -4.30 -1.44
N PRO A 89 -11.78 -4.77 -0.56
CA PRO A 89 -10.41 -4.26 -0.54
C PRO A 89 -9.74 -4.37 -1.90
N SER A 90 -9.89 -5.51 -2.58
CA SER A 90 -9.29 -5.73 -3.91
C SER A 90 -9.81 -4.77 -4.98
N VAL A 91 -11.13 -4.51 -5.00
CA VAL A 91 -11.74 -3.55 -5.95
C VAL A 91 -11.23 -2.14 -5.69
N TYR A 92 -11.26 -1.69 -4.43
CA TYR A 92 -10.87 -0.32 -4.08
C TYR A 92 -9.38 -0.08 -4.21
N ALA A 93 -8.54 -1.06 -3.86
CA ALA A 93 -7.11 -1.01 -4.13
C ALA A 93 -6.81 -0.90 -5.62
N GLY A 94 -7.52 -1.68 -6.44
CA GLY A 94 -7.45 -1.57 -7.89
C GLY A 94 -7.85 -0.20 -8.41
N LEU A 95 -8.94 0.39 -7.90
CA LEU A 95 -9.35 1.75 -8.25
C LEU A 95 -8.26 2.78 -7.92
N ALA A 96 -7.68 2.70 -6.72
CA ALA A 96 -6.61 3.59 -6.30
C ALA A 96 -5.37 3.42 -7.19
N TYR A 97 -5.00 2.17 -7.46
CA TYR A 97 -3.89 1.81 -8.33
C TYR A 97 -4.04 2.37 -9.75
N GLY A 98 -5.15 2.11 -10.41
CA GLY A 98 -5.41 2.58 -11.78
C GLY A 98 -5.51 4.11 -11.88
N TYR A 99 -6.07 4.76 -10.86
CA TYR A 99 -6.09 6.21 -10.78
C TYR A 99 -4.67 6.79 -10.64
N GLY A 100 -3.84 6.17 -9.81
CA GLY A 100 -2.43 6.54 -9.66
C GLY A 100 -1.62 6.34 -10.95
N LEU A 101 -1.82 5.20 -11.65
CA LEU A 101 -1.23 4.97 -12.99
C LEU A 101 -1.60 6.08 -13.98
N ARG A 102 -2.88 6.47 -14.01
CA ARG A 102 -3.35 7.57 -14.86
C ARG A 102 -2.67 8.90 -14.54
N LYS A 103 -2.29 9.11 -13.28
CA LYS A 103 -1.57 10.31 -12.80
C LYS A 103 -0.06 10.24 -12.96
N GLY A 104 0.48 9.09 -13.36
CA GLY A 104 1.93 8.88 -13.48
C GLY A 104 2.63 8.74 -12.13
N VAL A 105 1.93 8.21 -11.12
CA VAL A 105 2.51 7.90 -9.80
C VAL A 105 3.50 6.75 -9.94
N GLY A 106 4.63 6.82 -9.25
CA GLY A 106 5.67 5.77 -9.25
C GLY A 106 5.16 4.44 -8.67
N GLU A 107 5.77 3.34 -9.10
CA GLU A 107 5.35 1.97 -8.74
C GLU A 107 5.33 1.77 -7.22
N GLU A 108 6.35 2.26 -6.51
CA GLU A 108 6.48 2.15 -5.06
C GLU A 108 5.30 2.82 -4.35
N MET A 109 4.97 4.02 -4.77
CA MET A 109 3.84 4.77 -4.19
C MET A 109 2.50 4.14 -4.57
N LEU A 110 2.36 3.54 -5.76
CA LEU A 110 1.14 2.82 -6.16
C LEU A 110 0.85 1.64 -5.24
N VAL A 111 1.87 0.82 -4.94
CA VAL A 111 1.74 -0.32 -4.02
C VAL A 111 1.39 0.18 -2.62
N PHE A 112 2.07 1.23 -2.14
CA PHE A 112 1.81 1.81 -0.82
C PHE A 112 0.38 2.33 -0.69
N VAL A 113 -0.10 3.12 -1.66
CA VAL A 113 -1.46 3.67 -1.65
C VAL A 113 -2.50 2.55 -1.71
N SER A 114 -2.27 1.53 -2.51
CA SER A 114 -3.15 0.35 -2.55
C SER A 114 -3.18 -0.37 -1.20
N ALA A 115 -2.02 -0.63 -0.61
CA ALA A 115 -1.92 -1.24 0.72
C ALA A 115 -2.59 -0.38 1.81
N LEU A 116 -2.48 0.95 1.73
CA LEU A 116 -3.14 1.87 2.65
C LEU A 116 -4.67 1.78 2.54
N VAL A 117 -5.20 1.77 1.31
CA VAL A 117 -6.65 1.60 1.06
C VAL A 117 -7.13 0.27 1.61
N GLU A 118 -6.41 -0.82 1.35
CA GLU A 118 -6.74 -2.14 1.89
C GLU A 118 -6.66 -2.18 3.42
N THR A 119 -5.66 -1.54 4.03
CA THR A 119 -5.51 -1.43 5.48
C THR A 119 -6.71 -0.72 6.12
N ILE A 120 -7.13 0.41 5.53
CA ILE A 120 -8.32 1.14 6.02
C ILE A 120 -9.56 0.27 5.94
N LEU A 121 -9.77 -0.41 4.81
CA LEU A 121 -10.91 -1.31 4.62
C LEU A 121 -10.84 -2.53 5.52
N PHE A 122 -9.65 -3.10 5.77
CA PHE A 122 -9.45 -4.19 6.71
C PHE A 122 -9.91 -3.80 8.12
N PHE A 123 -9.48 -2.63 8.63
CA PHE A 123 -9.93 -2.17 9.94
C PHE A 123 -11.40 -1.79 9.97
N ALA A 124 -11.92 -1.20 8.90
CA ALA A 124 -13.35 -0.92 8.79
C ALA A 124 -14.19 -2.22 8.80
N SER A 125 -13.71 -3.28 8.15
CA SER A 125 -14.35 -4.60 8.14
C SER A 125 -14.35 -5.24 9.53
N ILE A 126 -13.24 -5.14 10.27
CA ILE A 126 -13.15 -5.61 11.66
C ILE A 126 -14.10 -4.85 12.57
N ALA A 127 -14.15 -3.52 12.45
CA ALA A 127 -15.07 -2.68 13.22
C ALA A 127 -16.53 -3.03 12.90
N PHE A 128 -16.85 -3.29 11.63
CA PHE A 128 -18.18 -3.72 11.21
C PHE A 128 -18.56 -5.09 11.81
N ILE A 129 -17.67 -6.09 11.73
CA ILE A 129 -17.91 -7.41 12.31
C ILE A 129 -18.11 -7.32 13.82
N TYR A 130 -17.31 -6.51 14.50
CA TYR A 130 -17.49 -6.27 15.93
C TYR A 130 -18.84 -5.65 16.24
N ALA A 131 -19.25 -4.63 15.48
CA ALA A 131 -20.51 -3.92 15.71
C ALA A 131 -21.74 -4.79 15.41
N VAL A 132 -21.68 -5.65 14.39
CA VAL A 132 -22.83 -6.47 13.95
C VAL A 132 -22.92 -7.81 14.69
N TYR A 133 -21.77 -8.46 14.86
CA TYR A 133 -21.73 -9.84 15.39
C TYR A 133 -21.16 -9.94 16.80
N GLY A 134 -20.62 -8.85 17.39
CA GLY A 134 -19.97 -8.84 18.70
C GLY A 134 -18.63 -9.62 18.73
N ILE A 135 -18.08 -9.99 17.59
CA ILE A 135 -16.85 -10.80 17.50
C ILE A 135 -15.62 -9.89 17.48
N ASP A 136 -14.78 -10.01 18.52
CA ASP A 136 -13.47 -9.34 18.53
C ASP A 136 -12.45 -10.16 17.71
N MET A 137 -12.28 -9.74 16.45
CA MET A 137 -11.34 -10.38 15.52
C MET A 137 -9.88 -10.34 15.99
N ARG A 138 -9.49 -9.35 16.81
CA ARG A 138 -8.14 -9.29 17.38
C ARG A 138 -7.91 -10.48 18.30
N LYS A 139 -8.84 -10.72 19.22
CA LYS A 139 -8.80 -11.89 20.11
C LYS A 139 -8.78 -13.18 19.33
N ALA A 140 -9.65 -13.29 18.31
CA ALA A 140 -9.72 -14.49 17.49
C ALA A 140 -8.38 -14.80 16.79
N ILE A 141 -7.72 -13.79 16.21
CA ILE A 141 -6.44 -13.95 15.53
C ILE A 141 -5.31 -14.28 16.52
N PHE A 142 -5.20 -13.53 17.63
CA PHE A 142 -4.12 -13.74 18.58
C PHE A 142 -4.27 -15.02 19.39
N SER A 143 -5.49 -15.48 19.64
CA SER A 143 -5.73 -16.79 20.27
C SER A 143 -5.26 -17.97 19.40
N LEU A 144 -5.36 -17.86 18.07
CA LEU A 144 -4.85 -18.88 17.15
C LEU A 144 -3.33 -19.07 17.24
N ILE A 145 -2.59 -18.00 17.58
CA ILE A 145 -1.14 -18.05 17.74
C ILE A 145 -0.71 -18.17 19.22
N GLY A 146 -1.66 -18.43 20.13
CA GLY A 146 -1.39 -18.63 21.54
C GLY A 146 -0.92 -17.38 22.30
N LYS A 147 -1.23 -16.18 21.79
CA LYS A 147 -0.81 -14.86 22.32
C LYS A 147 -2.01 -13.99 22.66
N ASP A 148 -2.91 -14.49 23.49
CA ASP A 148 -4.11 -13.74 23.92
C ASP A 148 -3.80 -12.78 25.08
N GLU A 149 -2.83 -11.87 24.86
CA GLU A 149 -2.46 -10.82 25.81
C GLU A 149 -2.78 -9.43 25.25
N PRO A 150 -3.29 -8.50 26.07
CA PRO A 150 -3.56 -7.12 25.65
C PRO A 150 -2.34 -6.42 25.03
N SER A 151 -1.15 -6.75 25.51
CA SER A 151 0.13 -6.25 24.99
C SER A 151 0.40 -6.66 23.54
N ALA A 152 -0.01 -7.86 23.14
CA ALA A 152 0.12 -8.34 21.77
C ALA A 152 -0.79 -7.57 20.80
N TYR A 153 -1.92 -7.03 21.28
CA TYR A 153 -2.85 -6.29 20.41
C TYR A 153 -2.29 -4.98 19.89
N ALA A 154 -1.28 -4.41 20.55
CA ALA A 154 -0.62 -3.20 20.07
C ALA A 154 0.05 -3.38 18.69
N ILE A 155 0.49 -4.61 18.36
CA ILE A 155 1.11 -4.92 17.05
C ILE A 155 0.06 -5.13 15.94
N PHE A 156 -1.22 -5.19 16.28
CA PHE A 156 -2.29 -5.50 15.34
C PHE A 156 -2.40 -4.54 14.15
N PRO A 157 -2.19 -3.22 14.28
CA PRO A 157 -2.16 -2.31 13.13
C PRO A 157 -1.02 -2.62 12.15
N LEU A 158 0.16 -2.99 12.66
CA LEU A 158 1.27 -3.43 11.82
C LEU A 158 0.93 -4.73 11.08
N PHE A 159 0.29 -5.69 11.77
CA PHE A 159 -0.18 -6.93 11.15
C PHE A 159 -1.18 -6.65 10.02
N GLY A 160 -2.17 -5.78 10.26
CA GLY A 160 -3.16 -5.37 9.25
C GLY A 160 -2.50 -4.71 8.04
N PHE A 161 -1.53 -3.82 8.27
CA PHE A 161 -0.78 -3.20 7.18
C PHE A 161 0.09 -4.21 6.41
N ALA A 162 0.79 -5.11 7.11
CA ALA A 162 1.60 -6.15 6.47
C ALA A 162 0.75 -7.11 5.61
N TYR A 163 -0.42 -7.51 6.12
CA TYR A 163 -1.39 -8.29 5.36
C TYR A 163 -1.83 -7.56 4.08
N SER A 164 -2.24 -6.30 4.21
CA SER A 164 -2.65 -5.45 3.09
C SER A 164 -1.50 -5.23 2.10
N LEU A 165 -0.27 -5.08 2.59
CA LEU A 165 0.91 -4.92 1.75
C LEU A 165 1.20 -6.16 0.91
N CYS A 166 1.03 -7.36 1.47
CA CYS A 166 1.14 -8.62 0.72
C CYS A 166 0.06 -8.69 -0.38
N GLN A 167 -1.17 -8.34 -0.06
CA GLN A 167 -2.29 -8.33 -1.00
C GLN A 167 -2.08 -7.30 -2.11
N ALA A 168 -1.71 -6.06 -1.77
CA ALA A 168 -1.37 -5.01 -2.73
C ALA A 168 -0.16 -5.37 -3.61
N GLY A 169 0.83 -6.06 -3.06
CA GLY A 169 1.97 -6.57 -3.83
C GLY A 169 1.56 -7.60 -4.90
N ILE A 170 0.70 -8.54 -4.54
CA ILE A 170 0.12 -9.51 -5.50
C ILE A 170 -0.69 -8.78 -6.57
N SER A 171 -1.55 -7.85 -6.14
CA SER A 171 -2.37 -7.01 -7.02
C SER A 171 -1.50 -6.21 -8.00
N HIS A 172 -0.39 -5.62 -7.51
CA HIS A 172 0.57 -4.89 -8.32
C HIS A 172 1.16 -5.79 -9.42
N LEU A 173 1.64 -6.98 -9.05
CA LEU A 173 2.23 -7.92 -10.02
C LEU A 173 1.25 -8.28 -11.13
N ILE A 174 -0.02 -8.47 -10.79
CA ILE A 174 -1.06 -8.83 -11.76
C ILE A 174 -1.41 -7.64 -12.64
N VAL A 175 -1.72 -6.49 -12.03
CA VAL A 175 -2.11 -5.28 -12.79
C VAL A 175 -0.95 -4.80 -13.65
N TYR A 176 0.29 -4.87 -13.17
CA TYR A 176 1.48 -4.51 -13.94
C TYR A 176 1.67 -5.41 -15.16
N ASN A 177 1.66 -6.75 -14.96
CA ASN A 177 1.91 -7.71 -16.06
C ASN A 177 0.75 -7.76 -17.06
N LEU A 178 -0.49 -7.85 -16.61
CA LEU A 178 -1.66 -7.89 -17.48
C LEU A 178 -1.98 -6.50 -18.05
N GLY A 179 -1.84 -5.45 -17.27
CA GLY A 179 -2.03 -4.08 -17.69
C GLY A 179 -1.07 -3.68 -18.81
N ALA A 180 0.20 -4.07 -18.71
CA ALA A 180 1.18 -3.83 -19.77
C ALA A 180 0.74 -4.47 -21.10
N ARG A 181 0.20 -5.70 -21.07
CA ARG A 181 -0.35 -6.39 -22.26
C ARG A 181 -1.60 -5.70 -22.81
N MET A 182 -2.37 -5.04 -21.95
CA MET A 182 -3.59 -4.31 -22.30
C MET A 182 -3.33 -2.83 -22.64
N SER A 183 -2.06 -2.43 -22.72
CA SER A 183 -1.63 -1.04 -22.99
C SER A 183 -1.97 -0.04 -21.87
N LEU A 184 -2.13 -0.51 -20.65
CA LEU A 184 -2.17 0.34 -19.45
C LEU A 184 -0.72 0.74 -19.11
N GLN A 185 -0.22 1.78 -19.77
CA GLN A 185 1.13 2.28 -19.47
C GLN A 185 1.04 3.50 -18.56
N PRO A 186 1.91 3.58 -17.54
CA PRO A 186 1.97 4.78 -16.72
C PRO A 186 2.32 5.99 -17.61
N ARG A 187 1.69 7.12 -17.36
CA ARG A 187 2.14 8.40 -17.94
C ARG A 187 3.52 8.71 -17.36
N ALA A 188 4.33 9.50 -18.08
CA ALA A 188 5.63 9.94 -17.60
C ALA A 188 5.47 10.50 -16.17
N GLY A 189 6.07 9.82 -15.21
CA GLY A 189 5.88 10.11 -13.80
C GLY A 189 6.77 11.23 -13.29
N ILE A 190 6.35 11.85 -12.21
CA ILE A 190 7.17 12.78 -11.44
C ILE A 190 8.07 11.93 -10.52
N ASP A 191 9.37 12.22 -10.45
CA ASP A 191 10.26 11.60 -9.48
C ASP A 191 9.94 12.09 -8.06
N VAL A 192 9.18 11.28 -7.33
CA VAL A 192 8.78 11.54 -5.93
C VAL A 192 9.72 10.88 -4.91
N SER A 193 10.78 10.24 -5.37
CA SER A 193 11.65 9.42 -4.53
C SER A 193 12.29 10.17 -3.33
N ALA A 194 12.52 11.47 -3.44
CA ALA A 194 13.02 12.28 -2.33
C ALA A 194 11.96 12.47 -1.23
N TYR A 195 10.70 12.62 -1.61
CA TYR A 195 9.57 12.70 -0.66
C TYR A 195 9.35 11.35 0.04
N GLU A 196 9.54 10.24 -0.67
CA GLU A 196 9.46 8.89 -0.10
C GLU A 196 10.54 8.67 0.96
N ASP A 197 11.80 9.05 0.67
CA ASP A 197 12.90 8.96 1.64
C ASP A 197 12.66 9.89 2.86
N GLY A 198 12.17 11.11 2.62
CA GLY A 198 11.80 12.05 3.70
C GLY A 198 10.67 11.52 4.57
N PHE A 199 9.64 10.91 3.95
CA PHE A 199 8.53 10.29 4.65
C PHE A 199 9.00 9.08 5.49
N ALA A 200 9.89 8.23 4.94
CA ALA A 200 10.49 7.14 5.68
C ALA A 200 11.22 7.61 6.93
N LEU A 201 12.06 8.66 6.80
CA LEU A 201 12.76 9.25 7.93
C LEU A 201 11.82 9.80 8.99
N LEU A 202 10.78 10.51 8.56
CA LEU A 202 9.78 11.07 9.46
C LEU A 202 9.07 9.94 10.24
N MET A 203 8.59 8.90 9.55
CA MET A 203 7.86 7.80 10.18
C MET A 203 8.74 6.98 11.11
N LEU A 204 9.96 6.61 10.69
CA LEU A 204 10.90 5.86 11.53
C LEU A 204 11.38 6.66 12.75
N SER A 205 11.53 7.97 12.64
CA SER A 205 11.91 8.82 13.77
C SER A 205 10.76 9.06 14.74
N SER A 206 9.55 9.29 14.20
CA SER A 206 8.37 9.57 15.02
C SER A 206 7.88 8.36 15.82
N CYS A 207 8.14 7.13 15.35
CA CYS A 207 7.67 5.93 16.05
C CYS A 207 8.26 5.81 17.47
N PHE A 208 9.46 6.36 17.75
CA PHE A 208 10.03 6.41 19.10
C PHE A 208 9.21 7.30 20.04
N GLY A 209 8.81 8.49 19.58
CA GLY A 209 7.92 9.37 20.35
C GLY A 209 6.53 8.78 20.51
N LEU A 210 5.98 8.21 19.43
CA LEU A 210 4.67 7.56 19.45
C LEU A 210 4.63 6.33 20.38
N ALA A 211 5.74 5.63 20.59
CA ALA A 211 5.80 4.49 21.51
C ALA A 211 5.44 4.84 22.96
N TYR A 212 5.60 6.10 23.35
CA TYR A 212 5.21 6.59 24.67
C TYR A 212 3.78 7.13 24.74
N LEU A 213 3.18 7.44 23.57
CA LEU A 213 1.83 7.98 23.48
C LEU A 213 0.80 6.89 23.14
N ASP A 214 1.06 6.17 22.04
CA ASP A 214 0.23 5.07 21.56
C ASP A 214 1.10 4.07 20.80
N LEU A 215 1.26 2.90 21.39
CA LEU A 215 2.09 1.84 20.87
C LEU A 215 1.56 1.29 19.52
N SER A 216 0.26 1.30 19.31
CA SER A 216 -0.36 0.85 18.07
C SER A 216 -0.04 1.77 16.90
N LEU A 217 -0.09 3.08 17.12
CA LEU A 217 0.31 4.07 16.13
C LEU A 217 1.82 4.02 15.87
N ALA A 218 2.63 3.75 16.90
CA ALA A 218 4.06 3.58 16.74
C ALA A 218 4.41 2.39 15.83
N TYR A 219 3.74 1.27 16.00
CA TYR A 219 3.93 0.09 15.13
C TYR A 219 3.45 0.34 13.70
N LEU A 220 2.36 1.07 13.50
CA LEU A 220 1.89 1.44 12.18
C LEU A 220 2.89 2.40 11.49
N GLY A 221 3.38 3.40 12.21
CA GLY A 221 4.42 4.32 11.74
C GLY A 221 5.71 3.60 11.38
N PHE A 222 6.12 2.62 12.20
CA PHE A 222 7.24 1.73 11.88
C PHE A 222 7.01 0.97 10.57
N GLY A 223 5.84 0.39 10.37
CA GLY A 223 5.49 -0.34 9.13
C GLY A 223 5.59 0.55 7.89
N PHE A 224 5.04 1.76 7.94
CA PHE A 224 5.11 2.72 6.84
C PHE A 224 6.56 3.15 6.56
N GLY A 225 7.30 3.48 7.61
CA GLY A 225 8.70 3.87 7.48
C GLY A 225 9.58 2.75 6.94
N ALA A 226 9.38 1.51 7.41
CA ALA A 226 10.10 0.33 6.97
C ALA A 226 9.86 0.04 5.48
N TYR A 227 8.61 0.18 5.01
CA TYR A 227 8.27 0.01 3.60
C TYR A 227 9.14 0.91 2.71
N PHE A 228 9.13 2.21 2.93
CA PHE A 228 9.90 3.15 2.11
C PHE A 228 11.41 3.04 2.33
N ALA A 229 11.86 2.71 3.54
CA ALA A 229 13.27 2.44 3.81
C ALA A 229 13.81 1.27 2.99
N LEU A 230 13.03 0.19 2.85
CA LEU A 230 13.40 -0.95 2.00
C LEU A 230 13.48 -0.57 0.51
N TYR A 231 12.59 0.31 0.03
CA TYR A 231 12.71 0.83 -1.34
C TYR A 231 13.92 1.74 -1.54
N SER A 232 14.34 2.47 -0.51
CA SER A 232 15.59 3.25 -0.54
C SER A 232 16.80 2.36 -0.80
N LEU A 233 16.79 1.11 -0.33
CA LEU A 233 17.84 0.13 -0.60
C LEU A 233 18.05 -0.11 -2.10
N LYS A 234 16.98 -0.21 -2.89
CA LYS A 234 17.03 -0.37 -4.36
C LYS A 234 17.83 0.77 -5.04
N ARG A 235 17.82 1.95 -4.45
CA ARG A 235 18.54 3.14 -4.94
C ARG A 235 20.00 3.13 -4.52
N ILE A 236 20.29 2.71 -3.30
CA ILE A 236 21.64 2.62 -2.72
C ILE A 236 22.48 1.59 -3.47
N VAL A 237 21.90 0.45 -3.87
CA VAL A 237 22.59 -0.66 -4.55
C VAL A 237 23.25 -0.24 -5.88
N LYS A 238 22.88 0.89 -6.46
CA LYS A 238 23.52 1.42 -7.67
C LYS A 238 24.95 1.93 -7.47
N GLY A 239 25.41 2.14 -6.22
CA GLY A 239 26.74 2.69 -5.93
C GLY A 239 27.53 1.83 -4.92
N ARG A 240 28.72 1.34 -5.30
CA ARG A 240 29.56 0.47 -4.44
C ARG A 240 29.88 1.11 -3.07
N TRP A 241 30.23 2.38 -3.06
CA TRP A 241 30.52 3.12 -1.83
C TRP A 241 29.28 3.32 -0.96
N LEU A 242 28.13 3.56 -1.58
CA LEU A 242 26.85 3.67 -0.86
C LEU A 242 26.46 2.35 -0.21
N ILE A 243 26.73 1.22 -0.87
CA ILE A 243 26.49 -0.11 -0.27
C ILE A 243 27.40 -0.30 0.96
N ALA A 244 28.69 -0.06 0.82
CA ALA A 244 29.64 -0.23 1.92
C ALA A 244 29.30 0.65 3.13
N SER A 245 28.99 1.94 2.90
CA SER A 245 28.56 2.85 3.97
C SER A 245 27.21 2.48 4.57
N SER A 246 26.26 1.96 3.78
CA SER A 246 24.97 1.51 4.32
C SER A 246 25.13 0.28 5.22
N ILE A 247 25.96 -0.70 4.83
CA ILE A 247 26.24 -1.88 5.63
C ILE A 247 26.91 -1.47 6.96
N ALA A 248 27.93 -0.61 6.91
CA ALA A 248 28.63 -0.15 8.11
C ALA A 248 27.69 0.62 9.05
N LEU A 249 26.89 1.53 8.51
CA LEU A 249 25.94 2.32 9.30
C LEU A 249 24.82 1.46 9.89
N CYS A 250 24.27 0.54 9.10
CA CYS A 250 23.25 -0.41 9.58
C CYS A 250 23.81 -1.31 10.69
N ALA A 251 25.06 -1.77 10.58
CA ALA A 251 25.69 -2.57 11.62
C ALA A 251 25.87 -1.78 12.94
N MET A 252 26.29 -0.52 12.87
CA MET A 252 26.38 0.35 14.06
C MET A 252 24.98 0.61 14.66
N MET A 253 23.99 0.89 13.83
CA MET A 253 22.63 1.12 14.29
C MET A 253 21.96 -0.14 14.82
N MET A 254 22.38 -1.33 14.38
CA MET A 254 21.95 -2.60 14.97
C MET A 254 22.40 -2.74 16.43
N LEU A 255 23.63 -2.36 16.75
CA LEU A 255 24.11 -2.34 18.13
C LEU A 255 23.34 -1.32 18.98
N ALA A 256 23.10 -0.14 18.45
CA ALA A 256 22.28 0.88 19.12
C ALA A 256 20.82 0.40 19.32
N SER A 257 20.26 -0.29 18.34
CA SER A 257 18.92 -0.90 18.41
C SER A 257 18.86 -1.96 19.52
N ALA A 258 19.86 -2.83 19.63
CA ALA A 258 19.93 -3.83 20.69
C ALA A 258 20.02 -3.20 22.09
N TYR A 259 20.78 -2.11 22.22
CA TYR A 259 20.83 -1.36 23.47
C TYR A 259 19.50 -0.70 23.82
N LEU A 260 18.84 -0.08 22.82
CA LEU A 260 17.57 0.59 23.02
C LEU A 260 16.45 -0.41 23.32
N PHE A 261 16.50 -1.61 22.73
CA PHE A 261 15.55 -2.69 23.01
C PHE A 261 15.39 -2.97 24.50
N SER A 262 16.53 -2.97 25.24
CA SER A 262 16.52 -3.21 26.69
C SER A 262 16.03 -2.02 27.52
N ARG A 263 15.84 -0.84 26.94
CA ARG A 263 15.43 0.41 27.63
C ARG A 263 13.99 0.82 27.30
N LEU A 264 13.43 0.31 26.22
CA LEU A 264 12.04 0.57 25.87
C LEU A 264 11.09 -0.26 26.76
N PRO A 265 9.82 0.19 26.93
CA PRO A 265 8.77 -0.63 27.52
C PRO A 265 8.72 -2.03 26.89
N GLU A 266 8.39 -3.06 27.66
CA GLU A 266 8.45 -4.47 27.23
C GLU A 266 7.81 -4.73 25.87
N ASN A 267 6.71 -4.04 25.56
CA ASN A 267 5.97 -4.21 24.32
C ASN A 267 6.47 -3.31 23.16
N ALA A 268 7.36 -2.37 23.43
CA ALA A 268 7.89 -1.43 22.44
C ALA A 268 9.25 -1.84 21.87
N GLY A 269 9.83 -2.95 22.36
CA GLY A 269 11.18 -3.38 21.98
C GLY A 269 11.41 -3.48 20.47
N MET A 270 10.43 -4.01 19.72
CA MET A 270 10.54 -4.13 18.26
C MET A 270 10.68 -2.78 17.54
N ILE A 271 10.22 -1.67 18.13
CA ILE A 271 10.36 -0.33 17.54
C ILE A 271 11.81 0.08 17.46
N SER A 272 12.69 -0.48 18.33
CA SER A 272 14.12 -0.23 18.26
C SER A 272 14.72 -0.57 16.89
N PHE A 273 14.15 -1.52 16.16
CA PHE A 273 14.58 -1.86 14.80
C PHE A 273 14.40 -0.71 13.79
N ALA A 274 13.61 0.32 14.12
CA ALA A 274 13.55 1.53 13.31
C ALA A 274 14.93 2.21 13.18
N LEU A 275 15.78 2.15 14.22
CA LEU A 275 17.17 2.64 14.14
C LEU A 275 17.96 1.90 13.08
N PHE A 276 17.79 0.59 12.98
CA PHE A 276 18.48 -0.21 11.96
C PHE A 276 18.12 0.19 10.54
N LEU A 277 16.89 0.62 10.31
CA LEU A 277 16.38 1.02 8.99
C LEU A 277 16.68 2.48 8.62
N LEU A 278 16.88 3.38 9.61
CA LEU A 278 17.13 4.81 9.42
C LEU A 278 18.27 5.15 8.44
N PRO A 279 19.41 4.43 8.42
CA PRO A 279 20.49 4.71 7.48
C PRO A 279 20.10 4.63 6.01
N LEU A 280 19.15 3.77 5.66
CA LEU A 280 18.78 3.54 4.28
C LEU A 280 18.19 4.80 3.61
N PRO A 281 17.09 5.40 4.11
CA PRO A 281 16.57 6.64 3.51
C PRO A 281 17.52 7.83 3.68
N LEU A 282 18.32 7.90 4.76
CA LEU A 282 19.34 8.94 4.96
C LEU A 282 20.39 8.93 3.86
N LEU A 283 20.98 7.77 3.57
CA LEU A 283 22.01 7.64 2.53
C LEU A 283 21.41 7.84 1.12
N SER A 284 20.20 7.35 0.88
CA SER A 284 19.48 7.61 -0.37
C SER A 284 19.28 9.11 -0.59
N LEU A 285 18.80 9.83 0.41
CA LEU A 285 18.57 11.27 0.34
C LEU A 285 19.89 12.05 0.18
N ALA A 286 20.92 11.70 0.96
CA ALA A 286 22.24 12.32 0.86
C ALA A 286 22.84 12.15 -0.54
N SER A 287 22.72 10.97 -1.15
CA SER A 287 23.21 10.71 -2.50
C SER A 287 22.52 11.59 -3.55
N LYS A 288 21.22 11.86 -3.39
CA LYS A 288 20.46 12.75 -4.27
C LYS A 288 20.90 14.20 -4.12
N LEU A 289 21.07 14.67 -2.88
CA LEU A 289 21.54 16.03 -2.62
C LEU A 289 22.92 16.28 -3.22
N ILE A 290 23.86 15.31 -3.07
CA ILE A 290 25.18 15.39 -3.68
C ILE A 290 25.11 15.43 -5.21
N ASN A 291 24.23 14.63 -5.81
CA ASN A 291 24.05 14.61 -7.26
C ASN A 291 23.40 15.90 -7.79
N LEU A 292 22.50 16.52 -7.03
CA LEU A 292 21.92 17.82 -7.36
C LEU A 292 22.98 18.93 -7.28
N ALA A 293 23.81 18.93 -6.25
CA ALA A 293 24.90 19.90 -6.09
C ALA A 293 25.98 19.80 -7.17
N LYS A 294 26.19 18.59 -7.73
CA LYS A 294 27.14 18.36 -8.83
C LYS A 294 26.61 18.71 -10.23
N LYS A 295 25.31 18.93 -10.39
CA LYS A 295 24.77 19.42 -11.68
C LYS A 295 25.22 20.86 -11.87
N PRO A 296 26.09 21.18 -12.87
CA PRO A 296 26.45 22.57 -13.15
C PRO A 296 25.17 23.33 -13.45
N ALA A 297 25.04 24.52 -12.88
CA ALA A 297 24.00 25.48 -13.27
C ALA A 297 24.05 25.56 -14.79
N LYS A 298 23.03 25.07 -15.48
CA LYS A 298 22.89 25.29 -16.92
C LYS A 298 22.85 26.79 -17.10
N GLY A 299 24.00 27.35 -17.52
CA GLY A 299 24.13 28.77 -17.84
C GLY A 299 23.02 29.13 -18.80
N HIS A 300 22.27 30.14 -18.45
CA HIS A 300 21.50 30.92 -19.38
C HIS A 300 22.50 31.46 -20.42
N HIS A 301 22.78 30.69 -21.47
CA HIS A 301 23.29 31.26 -22.70
C HIS A 301 22.06 31.83 -23.40
N ASP A 302 21.79 33.09 -23.08
CA ASP A 302 21.10 34.01 -23.95
C ASP A 302 21.86 34.02 -25.27
N GLY A 303 21.35 33.31 -26.25
CA GLY A 303 21.73 33.43 -27.65
C GLY A 303 21.14 34.72 -28.20
N GLY A 304 21.75 35.86 -27.91
CA GLY A 304 21.62 37.03 -28.75
C GLY A 304 22.29 36.74 -30.09
N LYS A 305 21.51 36.60 -31.13
CA LYS A 305 21.71 37.12 -32.49
C LYS A 305 20.47 36.91 -33.31
#